data_a1c3db24bcd8b3f05c2ced95748a80cd
#
_entry.id   a1c3db24bcd8b3f05c2ced95748a80cd
#
_cell.length_a   1.000
_cell.length_b   1.000
_cell.length_c   1.000
_cell.angle_alpha   90.00
_cell.angle_beta   90.00
_cell.angle_gamma   90.00
#
_symmetry.space_group_name_H-M   'P 1'
#
loop_
_entity.id
_entity.type
_entity.pdbx_description
1 polymer ?
#
loop_
_entity_poly.entity_id
_entity_poly.type
_entity_poly.pdbx_seq_one_letter_code
_entity_poly.pdbx_strand_id
1 'polypeptide(L)'
;MRNRVDMEGNIMAAIIGSPTRYIQGKGEMKNLCSYADKFGKNLFILTSASGRKRVEPAINEGNKDSNLVYDVFNGECCMTEINRIIKIVEEAGSDVIIGIGGGKIHDTSKAVAYYTKKPVIIVPTIASTDAPCSALSVIYTDEGVFEKYLFLPSSPDMVMVDTDIVCKAPVRLLISGMGDALATYFLSLIHISEPT
;
A
#
# COMPACT_ATOMS: atom_id res chain seq x y z
N MET A 1 -8.11 15.74 -22.59
CA MET A 1 -9.01 15.54 -21.42
C MET A 1 -10.39 16.06 -21.79
N ARG A 2 -11.43 15.24 -21.76
CA ARG A 2 -12.81 15.73 -21.87
C ARG A 2 -13.27 16.15 -20.48
N ASN A 3 -13.80 17.35 -20.34
CA ASN A 3 -14.38 17.84 -19.11
C ASN A 3 -15.61 16.96 -18.76
N ARG A 4 -15.68 16.45 -17.53
CA ARG A 4 -16.91 15.85 -17.02
C ARG A 4 -17.91 16.99 -16.78
N VAL A 5 -19.14 16.80 -17.21
CA VAL A 5 -20.25 17.70 -16.92
C VAL A 5 -21.28 16.96 -16.06
N ASP A 6 -21.92 17.66 -15.13
CA ASP A 6 -23.07 17.14 -14.39
C ASP A 6 -24.34 17.15 -15.24
N MET A 7 -25.46 16.69 -14.68
CA MET A 7 -26.75 16.66 -15.38
C MET A 7 -27.29 18.05 -15.76
N GLU A 8 -26.73 19.12 -15.20
CA GLU A 8 -27.06 20.52 -15.51
C GLU A 8 -26.08 21.14 -16.52
N GLY A 9 -25.09 20.39 -16.99
CA GLY A 9 -24.10 20.86 -17.98
C GLY A 9 -22.92 21.62 -17.36
N ASN A 10 -22.76 21.65 -16.02
CA ASN A 10 -21.64 22.29 -15.36
C ASN A 10 -20.39 21.42 -15.47
N ILE A 11 -19.23 22.05 -15.64
CA ILE A 11 -17.94 21.36 -15.64
C ILE A 11 -17.63 20.89 -14.22
N MET A 12 -17.61 19.56 -14.01
CA MET A 12 -17.21 18.97 -12.75
C MET A 12 -15.69 19.06 -12.58
N ALA A 13 -15.25 19.41 -11.37
CA ALA A 13 -13.84 19.37 -11.03
C ALA A 13 -13.30 17.92 -11.07
N ALA A 14 -12.22 17.70 -11.83
CA ALA A 14 -11.50 16.43 -11.77
C ALA A 14 -10.48 16.48 -10.65
N ILE A 15 -10.61 15.56 -9.68
CA ILE A 15 -9.66 15.42 -8.56
C ILE A 15 -8.80 14.19 -8.84
N ILE A 16 -7.49 14.39 -8.92
CA ILE A 16 -6.51 13.31 -9.12
C ILE A 16 -5.68 13.19 -7.85
N GLY A 17 -5.73 12.03 -7.21
CA GLY A 17 -4.88 11.68 -6.07
C GLY A 17 -3.78 10.73 -6.50
N SER A 18 -2.59 10.87 -5.92
CA SER A 18 -1.47 9.96 -6.12
C SER A 18 -0.63 9.91 -4.83
N PRO A 19 0.24 8.90 -4.65
CA PRO A 19 1.21 8.91 -3.55
C PRO A 19 2.03 10.21 -3.56
N THR A 20 2.28 10.75 -2.37
CA THR A 20 3.10 11.98 -2.25
C THR A 20 4.50 11.77 -2.79
N ARG A 21 5.04 10.56 -2.68
CA ARG A 21 6.32 10.16 -3.24
C ARG A 21 6.26 8.75 -3.81
N TYR A 22 6.77 8.60 -5.02
CA TYR A 22 6.99 7.30 -5.66
C TYR A 22 8.49 7.11 -5.90
N ILE A 23 9.04 5.98 -5.45
CA ILE A 23 10.45 5.62 -5.59
C ILE A 23 10.50 4.27 -6.30
N GLN A 24 11.33 4.17 -7.34
CA GLN A 24 11.55 2.91 -8.03
C GLN A 24 13.02 2.79 -8.41
N GLY A 25 13.63 1.68 -8.04
CA GLY A 25 15.03 1.42 -8.37
C GLY A 25 15.45 0.01 -8.01
N LYS A 26 16.68 -0.32 -8.39
CA LYS A 26 17.31 -1.60 -8.10
C LYS A 26 17.98 -1.55 -6.73
N GLY A 27 17.65 -2.52 -5.84
CA GLY A 27 18.26 -2.63 -4.52
C GLY A 27 17.85 -1.50 -3.56
N GLU A 28 16.69 -0.89 -3.77
CA GLU A 28 16.20 0.23 -2.95
C GLU A 28 15.79 -0.18 -1.54
N MET A 29 15.61 -1.49 -1.28
CA MET A 29 15.23 -1.97 0.05
C MET A 29 16.22 -1.55 1.14
N LYS A 30 17.51 -1.47 0.83
CA LYS A 30 18.53 -1.00 1.77
C LYS A 30 18.42 0.50 2.12
N ASN A 31 17.72 1.28 1.28
CA ASN A 31 17.53 2.71 1.50
C ASN A 31 16.22 3.03 2.25
N LEU A 32 15.39 2.02 2.57
CA LEU A 32 14.07 2.17 3.17
C LEU A 32 14.09 3.05 4.43
N CYS A 33 14.99 2.77 5.37
CA CYS A 33 15.11 3.54 6.61
C CYS A 33 15.43 5.01 6.34
N SER A 34 16.35 5.28 5.42
CA SER A 34 16.71 6.66 5.02
C SER A 34 15.52 7.41 4.39
N TYR A 35 14.69 6.72 3.63
CA TYR A 35 13.47 7.33 3.08
C TYR A 35 12.40 7.57 4.14
N ALA A 36 12.33 6.70 5.16
CA ALA A 36 11.38 6.81 6.26
C ALA A 36 11.76 7.88 7.30
N ASP A 37 13.03 8.28 7.37
CA ASP A 37 13.59 9.23 8.35
C ASP A 37 12.77 10.53 8.51
N LYS A 38 12.19 11.03 7.43
CA LYS A 38 11.35 12.24 7.47
C LYS A 38 10.04 12.07 8.24
N PHE A 39 9.63 10.84 8.52
CA PHE A 39 8.41 10.53 9.26
C PHE A 39 8.69 10.15 10.71
N GLY A 40 9.93 9.81 11.06
CA GLY A 40 10.35 9.42 12.40
C GLY A 40 11.34 8.26 12.38
N LYS A 41 11.78 7.84 13.57
CA LYS A 41 12.81 6.81 13.73
C LYS A 41 12.25 5.47 14.23
N ASN A 42 11.03 5.44 14.75
CA ASN A 42 10.39 4.21 15.21
C ASN A 42 9.54 3.64 14.07
N LEU A 43 10.08 2.68 13.33
CA LEU A 43 9.48 2.13 12.13
C LEU A 43 8.77 0.81 12.46
N PHE A 44 7.44 0.75 12.23
CA PHE A 44 6.70 -0.49 12.30
C PHE A 44 6.62 -1.13 10.92
N ILE A 45 7.04 -2.38 10.79
CA ILE A 45 7.14 -3.10 9.52
C ILE A 45 6.21 -4.33 9.56
N LEU A 46 5.15 -4.27 8.78
CA LEU A 46 4.22 -5.38 8.55
C LEU A 46 4.62 -6.14 7.28
N THR A 47 4.84 -7.44 7.43
CA THR A 47 5.19 -8.30 6.29
C THR A 47 4.79 -9.76 6.55
N SER A 48 4.81 -10.61 5.53
CA SER A 48 4.64 -12.05 5.75
C SER A 48 5.91 -12.69 6.34
N ALA A 49 5.78 -13.86 6.97
CA ALA A 49 6.93 -14.58 7.53
C ALA A 49 8.03 -14.86 6.48
N SER A 50 7.63 -15.24 5.27
CA SER A 50 8.58 -15.45 4.15
C SER A 50 9.10 -14.14 3.57
N GLY A 51 8.27 -13.10 3.57
CA GLY A 51 8.64 -11.74 3.16
C GLY A 51 9.72 -11.17 4.07
N ARG A 52 9.54 -11.27 5.39
CA ARG A 52 10.51 -10.83 6.39
C ARG A 52 11.90 -11.41 6.13
N LYS A 53 11.99 -12.74 5.98
CA LYS A 53 13.28 -13.42 5.71
C LYS A 53 13.98 -12.88 4.45
N ARG A 54 13.22 -12.41 3.48
CA ARG A 54 13.73 -11.90 2.20
C ARG A 54 14.23 -10.46 2.30
N VAL A 55 13.53 -9.60 3.05
CA VAL A 55 13.79 -8.15 3.04
C VAL A 55 14.60 -7.67 4.24
N GLU A 56 14.48 -8.32 5.40
CA GLU A 56 15.12 -7.92 6.67
C GLU A 56 16.65 -7.77 6.55
N PRO A 57 17.40 -8.66 5.84
CA PRO A 57 18.84 -8.47 5.71
C PRO A 57 19.23 -7.16 5.00
N ALA A 58 18.52 -6.81 3.92
CA ALA A 58 18.80 -5.58 3.19
C ALA A 58 18.40 -4.31 3.98
N ILE A 59 17.28 -4.39 4.71
CA ILE A 59 16.83 -3.28 5.57
C ILE A 59 17.85 -3.05 6.71
N ASN A 60 18.30 -4.13 7.34
CA ASN A 60 19.27 -4.03 8.44
C ASN A 60 20.64 -3.54 7.96
N GLU A 61 21.08 -3.93 6.74
CA GLU A 61 22.31 -3.41 6.13
C GLU A 61 22.26 -1.89 5.96
N GLY A 62 21.12 -1.36 5.55
CA GLY A 62 20.93 0.07 5.32
C GLY A 62 20.50 0.88 6.54
N ASN A 63 20.10 0.21 7.63
CA ASN A 63 19.65 0.87 8.84
C ASN A 63 20.84 1.43 9.64
N LYS A 64 20.78 2.71 9.96
CA LYS A 64 21.82 3.38 10.76
C LYS A 64 21.40 3.57 12.21
N ASP A 65 20.18 4.09 12.42
CA ASP A 65 19.75 4.58 13.74
C ASP A 65 18.22 4.49 13.94
N SER A 66 17.49 3.83 13.04
CA SER A 66 16.06 3.63 13.19
C SER A 66 15.78 2.42 14.09
N ASN A 67 14.77 2.54 14.94
CA ASN A 67 14.22 1.45 15.72
C ASN A 67 13.20 0.67 14.86
N LEU A 68 13.46 -0.62 14.63
CA LEU A 68 12.66 -1.46 13.76
C LEU A 68 11.79 -2.43 14.57
N VAL A 69 10.49 -2.31 14.46
CA VAL A 69 9.52 -3.24 15.04
C VAL A 69 8.88 -4.04 13.92
N TYR A 70 9.14 -5.32 13.87
CA TYR A 70 8.59 -6.23 12.84
C TYR A 70 7.41 -7.01 13.40
N ASP A 71 6.35 -7.11 12.60
CA ASP A 71 5.25 -8.03 12.85
C ASP A 71 4.88 -8.85 11.62
N VAL A 72 4.34 -10.04 11.86
CA VAL A 72 3.95 -10.96 10.80
C VAL A 72 2.46 -10.86 10.57
N PHE A 73 2.09 -10.60 9.32
CA PHE A 73 0.71 -10.54 8.87
C PHE A 73 0.01 -11.91 8.96
N ASN A 74 -1.18 -11.96 9.56
CA ASN A 74 -1.92 -13.19 9.81
C ASN A 74 -2.73 -13.73 8.62
N GLY A 75 -2.67 -13.09 7.45
CA GLY A 75 -3.20 -13.64 6.20
C GLY A 75 -4.44 -12.95 5.63
N GLU A 76 -5.26 -12.26 6.44
CA GLU A 76 -6.44 -11.56 5.96
C GLU A 76 -6.49 -10.09 6.41
N CYS A 77 -6.97 -9.21 5.51
CA CYS A 77 -7.23 -7.81 5.83
C CYS A 77 -8.62 -7.69 6.46
N CYS A 78 -8.73 -8.02 7.75
CA CYS A 78 -9.96 -7.97 8.53
C CYS A 78 -9.83 -7.05 9.73
N MET A 79 -10.96 -6.65 10.32
CA MET A 79 -10.94 -5.73 11.47
C MET A 79 -10.25 -6.33 12.69
N THR A 80 -10.28 -7.64 12.88
CA THR A 80 -9.56 -8.36 13.94
C THR A 80 -8.06 -8.16 13.81
N GLU A 81 -7.50 -8.35 12.62
CA GLU A 81 -6.08 -8.18 12.33
C GLU A 81 -5.67 -6.70 12.42
N ILE A 82 -6.47 -5.80 11.85
CA ILE A 82 -6.22 -4.36 11.92
C ILE A 82 -6.13 -3.90 13.39
N ASN A 83 -7.09 -4.30 14.23
CA ASN A 83 -7.10 -3.93 15.65
C ASN A 83 -5.94 -4.54 16.44
N ARG A 84 -5.51 -5.75 16.08
CA ARG A 84 -4.33 -6.39 16.66
C ARG A 84 -3.08 -5.56 16.38
N ILE A 85 -2.90 -5.14 15.12
CA ILE A 85 -1.72 -4.37 14.70
C ILE A 85 -1.75 -2.96 15.28
N ILE A 86 -2.91 -2.31 15.37
CA ILE A 86 -3.04 -1.00 16.02
C ILE A 86 -2.46 -1.02 17.43
N LYS A 87 -2.81 -2.03 18.24
CA LYS A 87 -2.29 -2.17 19.61
C LYS A 87 -0.76 -2.25 19.62
N ILE A 88 -0.18 -3.06 18.74
CA ILE A 88 1.28 -3.21 18.66
C ILE A 88 1.95 -1.90 18.25
N VAL A 89 1.39 -1.20 17.27
CA VAL A 89 1.90 0.11 16.80
C VAL A 89 1.87 1.16 17.90
N GLU A 90 0.79 1.19 18.71
CA GLU A 90 0.65 2.11 19.83
C GLU A 90 1.60 1.77 20.98
N GLU A 91 1.66 0.49 21.39
CA GLU A 91 2.55 0.01 22.44
C GLU A 91 4.02 0.22 22.10
N ALA A 92 4.40 0.04 20.83
CA ALA A 92 5.76 0.27 20.34
C ALA A 92 6.10 1.76 20.16
N GLY A 93 5.14 2.66 20.26
CA GLY A 93 5.33 4.09 20.00
C GLY A 93 5.84 4.37 18.59
N SER A 94 5.39 3.60 17.60
CA SER A 94 5.87 3.71 16.22
C SER A 94 5.47 5.04 15.59
N ASP A 95 6.36 5.63 14.78
CA ASP A 95 6.14 6.90 14.11
C ASP A 95 5.52 6.71 12.72
N VAL A 96 5.85 5.63 12.04
CA VAL A 96 5.44 5.34 10.67
C VAL A 96 5.13 3.86 10.47
N ILE A 97 4.16 3.55 9.63
CA ILE A 97 3.76 2.19 9.29
C ILE A 97 4.30 1.85 7.90
N ILE A 98 4.96 0.71 7.78
CA ILE A 98 5.54 0.22 6.53
C ILE A 98 4.93 -1.13 6.19
N GLY A 99 4.20 -1.21 5.09
CA GLY A 99 3.61 -2.46 4.58
C GLY A 99 4.46 -3.04 3.45
N ILE A 100 5.12 -4.18 3.69
CA ILE A 100 5.98 -4.85 2.71
C ILE A 100 5.35 -6.17 2.27
N GLY A 101 4.80 -6.22 1.05
CA GLY A 101 4.17 -7.45 0.58
C GLY A 101 3.27 -7.30 -0.64
N GLY A 102 2.14 -7.98 -0.62
CA GLY A 102 1.07 -7.91 -1.61
C GLY A 102 -0.14 -7.11 -1.12
N GLY A 103 -1.21 -7.08 -1.92
CA GLY A 103 -2.39 -6.23 -1.72
C GLY A 103 -3.01 -6.29 -0.32
N LYS A 104 -3.20 -7.48 0.28
CA LYS A 104 -3.78 -7.60 1.63
C LYS A 104 -2.92 -6.93 2.71
N ILE A 105 -1.60 -7.04 2.62
CA ILE A 105 -0.67 -6.35 3.54
C ILE A 105 -0.74 -4.83 3.34
N HIS A 106 -0.81 -4.38 2.08
CA HIS A 106 -0.94 -2.96 1.75
C HIS A 106 -2.24 -2.39 2.33
N ASP A 107 -3.37 -3.08 2.12
CA ASP A 107 -4.67 -2.64 2.61
C ASP A 107 -4.72 -2.61 4.14
N THR A 108 -4.18 -3.65 4.81
CA THR A 108 -4.07 -3.67 6.26
C THR A 108 -3.19 -2.52 6.77
N SER A 109 -2.02 -2.29 6.17
CA SER A 109 -1.11 -1.20 6.58
C SER A 109 -1.73 0.18 6.39
N LYS A 110 -2.44 0.40 5.27
CA LYS A 110 -3.18 1.64 5.02
C LYS A 110 -4.32 1.85 6.04
N ALA A 111 -5.08 0.79 6.34
CA ALA A 111 -6.15 0.85 7.34
C ALA A 111 -5.61 1.15 8.74
N VAL A 112 -4.53 0.48 9.18
CA VAL A 112 -3.86 0.77 10.46
C VAL A 112 -3.38 2.20 10.51
N ALA A 113 -2.74 2.70 9.45
CA ALA A 113 -2.27 4.09 9.34
C ALA A 113 -3.43 5.10 9.48
N TYR A 114 -4.54 4.82 8.82
CA TYR A 114 -5.75 5.63 8.89
C TYR A 114 -6.30 5.74 10.32
N TYR A 115 -6.44 4.61 11.01
CA TYR A 115 -6.99 4.59 12.38
C TYR A 115 -6.02 5.20 13.40
N THR A 116 -4.71 5.00 13.23
CA THR A 116 -3.68 5.56 14.13
C THR A 116 -3.24 6.97 13.75
N LYS A 117 -3.72 7.51 12.62
CA LYS A 117 -3.33 8.82 12.07
C LYS A 117 -1.81 8.96 11.89
N LYS A 118 -1.17 7.88 11.45
CA LYS A 118 0.27 7.83 11.19
C LYS A 118 0.55 7.79 9.70
N PRO A 119 1.70 8.29 9.24
CA PRO A 119 2.12 8.15 7.84
C PRO A 119 2.31 6.67 7.47
N VAL A 120 2.11 6.38 6.17
CA VAL A 120 2.23 5.02 5.64
C VAL A 120 3.16 4.96 4.42
N ILE A 121 4.04 3.97 4.44
CA ILE A 121 4.91 3.62 3.32
C ILE A 121 4.49 2.23 2.82
N ILE A 122 4.20 2.12 1.54
CA ILE A 122 3.86 0.86 0.90
C ILE A 122 5.02 0.38 0.03
N VAL A 123 5.42 -0.86 0.25
CA VAL A 123 6.54 -1.50 -0.45
C VAL A 123 6.05 -2.79 -1.11
N PRO A 124 5.60 -2.73 -2.37
CA PRO A 124 5.15 -3.92 -3.09
C PRO A 124 6.30 -4.88 -3.37
N THR A 125 6.07 -6.17 -3.12
CA THR A 125 6.99 -7.25 -3.49
C THR A 125 6.55 -8.00 -4.74
N ILE A 126 5.39 -7.65 -5.27
CA ILE A 126 4.77 -8.17 -6.49
C ILE A 126 4.08 -7.02 -7.21
N ALA A 127 3.98 -7.12 -8.54
CA ALA A 127 3.28 -6.15 -9.38
C ALA A 127 2.00 -6.78 -9.93
N SER A 128 1.00 -7.04 -9.07
CA SER A 128 -0.22 -7.77 -9.44
C SER A 128 -1.50 -6.93 -9.43
N THR A 129 -1.45 -5.70 -8.92
CA THR A 129 -2.62 -4.83 -8.71
C THR A 129 -2.18 -3.38 -8.47
N ASP A 130 -3.10 -2.44 -8.56
CA ASP A 130 -2.91 -1.01 -8.26
C ASP A 130 -3.00 -0.66 -6.76
N ALA A 131 -3.35 -1.61 -5.91
CA ALA A 131 -3.51 -1.42 -4.46
C ALA A 131 -2.38 -0.64 -3.76
N PRO A 132 -1.10 -0.73 -4.18
CA PRO A 132 -0.02 0.06 -3.57
C PRO A 132 -0.24 1.57 -3.62
N CYS A 133 -0.89 2.09 -4.66
CA CYS A 133 -1.03 3.53 -4.90
C CYS A 133 -2.43 4.08 -4.56
N SER A 134 -3.42 3.22 -4.35
CA SER A 134 -4.82 3.62 -4.17
C SER A 134 -5.11 4.20 -2.78
N ALA A 135 -6.04 5.17 -2.73
CA ALA A 135 -6.62 5.69 -1.50
C ALA A 135 -7.80 4.83 -1.01
N LEU A 136 -7.62 3.52 -1.01
CA LEU A 136 -8.65 2.53 -0.70
C LEU A 136 -8.02 1.33 0.00
N SER A 137 -8.74 0.76 0.97
CA SER A 137 -8.46 -0.57 1.51
C SER A 137 -9.70 -1.43 1.42
N VAL A 138 -9.55 -2.68 0.99
CA VAL A 138 -10.62 -3.67 0.96
C VAL A 138 -10.59 -4.45 2.27
N ILE A 139 -11.70 -4.40 3.01
CA ILE A 139 -11.84 -5.09 4.30
C ILE A 139 -12.66 -6.35 4.10
N TYR A 140 -12.20 -7.44 4.66
CA TYR A 140 -12.82 -8.75 4.63
C TYR A 140 -13.25 -9.18 6.04
N THR A 141 -14.13 -10.17 6.13
CA THR A 141 -14.39 -10.88 7.38
C THR A 141 -13.20 -11.78 7.74
N ASP A 142 -13.20 -12.33 8.95
CA ASP A 142 -12.15 -13.28 9.37
C ASP A 142 -12.13 -14.56 8.52
N GLU A 143 -13.26 -14.89 7.86
CA GLU A 143 -13.40 -16.02 6.91
C GLU A 143 -12.99 -15.65 5.47
N GLY A 144 -12.55 -14.41 5.21
CA GLY A 144 -12.12 -13.94 3.90
C GLY A 144 -13.24 -13.57 2.93
N VAL A 145 -14.44 -13.29 3.43
CA VAL A 145 -15.56 -12.78 2.64
C VAL A 145 -15.49 -11.26 2.60
N PHE A 146 -15.74 -10.66 1.43
CA PHE A 146 -15.78 -9.19 1.29
C PHE A 146 -16.79 -8.60 2.30
N GLU A 147 -16.34 -7.60 3.07
CA GLU A 147 -17.18 -6.88 4.03
C GLU A 147 -17.48 -5.46 3.55
N LYS A 148 -16.45 -4.66 3.32
CA LYS A 148 -16.60 -3.25 2.92
C LYS A 148 -15.35 -2.66 2.28
N TYR A 149 -15.55 -1.52 1.61
CA TYR A 149 -14.47 -0.62 1.23
C TYR A 149 -14.21 0.41 2.33
N LEU A 150 -12.96 0.59 2.70
CA LEU A 150 -12.50 1.70 3.53
C LEU A 150 -11.88 2.76 2.60
N PHE A 151 -12.63 3.83 2.35
CA PHE A 151 -12.12 4.97 1.59
C PHE A 151 -11.21 5.81 2.47
N LEU A 152 -10.01 6.07 1.99
CA LEU A 152 -8.99 6.84 2.69
C LEU A 152 -8.97 8.28 2.18
N PRO A 153 -8.59 9.25 3.03
CA PRO A 153 -8.58 10.67 2.64
C PRO A 153 -7.50 10.99 1.59
N SER A 154 -6.47 10.15 1.50
CA SER A 154 -5.35 10.32 0.57
C SER A 154 -4.73 8.99 0.20
N SER A 155 -4.01 8.96 -0.92
CA SER A 155 -3.07 7.89 -1.27
C SER A 155 -1.94 7.81 -0.24
N PRO A 156 -1.18 6.69 -0.17
CA PRO A 156 -0.06 6.54 0.75
C PRO A 156 0.97 7.68 0.66
N ASP A 157 1.61 8.00 1.78
CA ASP A 157 2.65 9.05 1.84
C ASP A 157 3.86 8.70 0.97
N MET A 158 4.14 7.40 0.83
CA MET A 158 5.20 6.91 -0.04
C MET A 158 4.87 5.52 -0.57
N VAL A 159 5.22 5.29 -1.83
CA VAL A 159 5.31 3.96 -2.45
C VAL A 159 6.75 3.75 -2.89
N MET A 160 7.37 2.65 -2.47
CA MET A 160 8.74 2.31 -2.83
C MET A 160 8.79 0.92 -3.49
N VAL A 161 9.30 0.87 -4.71
CA VAL A 161 9.42 -0.36 -5.51
C VAL A 161 10.89 -0.74 -5.67
N ASP A 162 11.28 -1.85 -5.04
CA ASP A 162 12.58 -2.47 -5.31
C ASP A 162 12.44 -3.45 -6.48
N THR A 163 13.00 -3.09 -7.61
CA THR A 163 12.87 -3.90 -8.84
C THR A 163 13.57 -5.26 -8.75
N ASP A 164 14.64 -5.40 -7.96
CA ASP A 164 15.28 -6.71 -7.74
C ASP A 164 14.38 -7.68 -6.97
N ILE A 165 13.45 -7.18 -6.17
CA ILE A 165 12.47 -8.00 -5.45
C ILE A 165 11.31 -8.35 -6.37
N VAL A 166 10.72 -7.36 -7.03
CA VAL A 166 9.54 -7.55 -7.89
C VAL A 166 9.86 -8.46 -9.08
N CYS A 167 11.04 -8.33 -9.68
CA CYS A 167 11.47 -9.20 -10.80
C CYS A 167 11.64 -10.68 -10.43
N LYS A 168 11.82 -11.00 -9.14
CA LYS A 168 11.90 -12.38 -8.66
C LYS A 168 10.53 -13.00 -8.35
N ALA A 169 9.47 -12.23 -8.42
CA ALA A 169 8.12 -12.72 -8.21
C ALA A 169 7.66 -13.59 -9.41
N PRO A 170 6.73 -14.54 -9.20
CA PRO A 170 6.20 -15.35 -10.29
C PRO A 170 5.60 -14.48 -11.41
N VAL A 171 5.97 -14.76 -12.66
CA VAL A 171 5.54 -13.98 -13.86
C VAL A 171 4.01 -13.86 -13.96
N ARG A 172 3.26 -14.88 -13.52
CA ARG A 172 1.78 -14.83 -13.52
C ARG A 172 1.22 -13.63 -12.73
N LEU A 173 1.94 -13.15 -11.71
CA LEU A 173 1.51 -11.99 -10.90
C LEU A 173 1.73 -10.68 -11.67
N LEU A 174 2.80 -10.58 -12.45
CA LEU A 174 3.01 -9.46 -13.36
C LEU A 174 1.93 -9.44 -14.46
N ILE A 175 1.60 -10.60 -15.04
CA ILE A 175 0.52 -10.71 -16.03
C ILE A 175 -0.81 -10.28 -15.41
N SER A 176 -1.10 -10.66 -14.16
CA SER A 176 -2.28 -10.20 -13.42
C SER A 176 -2.31 -8.67 -13.31
N GLY A 177 -1.18 -8.04 -12.94
CA GLY A 177 -1.09 -6.57 -12.85
C GLY A 177 -1.24 -5.85 -14.19
N MET A 178 -0.72 -6.46 -15.27
CA MET A 178 -0.97 -5.93 -16.62
C MET A 178 -2.46 -6.00 -17.00
N GLY A 179 -3.15 -7.09 -16.64
CA GLY A 179 -4.59 -7.24 -16.81
C GLY A 179 -5.39 -6.24 -15.99
N ASP A 180 -5.00 -6.03 -14.74
CA ASP A 180 -5.61 -5.06 -13.83
C ASP A 180 -5.48 -3.62 -14.40
N ALA A 181 -4.29 -3.23 -14.84
CA ALA A 181 -4.07 -1.93 -15.47
C ALA A 181 -4.89 -1.75 -16.75
N LEU A 182 -5.00 -2.80 -17.57
CA LEU A 182 -5.81 -2.78 -18.79
C LEU A 182 -7.31 -2.68 -18.47
N ALA A 183 -7.79 -3.40 -17.44
CA ALA A 183 -9.17 -3.31 -16.99
C ALA A 183 -9.52 -1.89 -16.53
N THR A 184 -8.63 -1.23 -15.79
CA THR A 184 -8.81 0.16 -15.36
C THR A 184 -8.97 1.11 -16.57
N TYR A 185 -8.22 0.90 -17.64
CA TYR A 185 -8.39 1.67 -18.88
C TYR A 185 -9.77 1.49 -19.49
N PHE A 186 -10.25 0.25 -19.64
CA PHE A 186 -11.57 -0.02 -20.19
C PHE A 186 -12.70 0.49 -19.31
N LEU A 187 -12.61 0.32 -17.99
CA LEU A 187 -13.58 0.87 -17.04
C LEU A 187 -13.65 2.40 -17.12
N SER A 188 -12.52 3.07 -17.30
CA SER A 188 -12.49 4.51 -17.52
C SER A 188 -13.22 4.93 -18.80
N LEU A 189 -13.16 4.12 -19.86
CA LEU A 189 -13.88 4.39 -21.11
C LEU A 189 -15.38 4.20 -20.96
N ILE A 190 -15.84 3.20 -20.21
CA ILE A 190 -17.27 2.94 -19.97
C ILE A 190 -17.89 4.14 -19.25
N HIS A 191 -17.27 4.65 -18.20
CA HIS A 191 -17.75 5.85 -17.49
C HIS A 191 -17.73 7.13 -18.32
N ILE A 192 -17.03 7.16 -19.46
CA ILE A 192 -17.05 8.30 -20.40
C ILE A 192 -18.19 8.17 -21.41
N SER A 193 -18.65 6.95 -21.71
CA SER A 193 -19.60 6.65 -22.78
C SER A 193 -21.03 6.40 -22.30
N GLU A 194 -21.28 6.13 -21.04
CA GLU A 194 -22.63 5.96 -20.50
C GLU A 194 -23.12 7.29 -19.90
N PRO A 195 -24.22 7.86 -20.42
CA PRO A 195 -24.93 8.93 -19.74
C PRO A 195 -25.61 8.30 -18.50
N THR A 196 -25.19 8.70 -17.33
CA THR A 196 -25.90 8.42 -16.06
C THR A 196 -27.14 9.28 -15.96
#